data_5ea7c781a82b9d20db7825f80ec1240a
#
_entry.id   5ea7c781a82b9d20db7825f80ec1240a
#
_cell.length_a   1.000
_cell.length_b   1.000
_cell.length_c   1.000
_cell.angle_alpha   90.00
_cell.angle_beta   90.00
_cell.angle_gamma   90.00
#
_symmetry.space_group_name_H-M   'P 1'
#
loop_
_entity.id
_entity.type
_entity.pdbx_description
1 polymer ?
#
loop_
_entity_poly.entity_id
_entity_poly.type
_entity_poly.pdbx_seq_one_letter_code
_entity_poly.pdbx_strand_id
1 'polypeptide(L)'
;MKRCKYQALVTPNASDEAREKLGSGSHRMVLRVENSETRRSQVFAALVDADEEAPFRPGKPEVVVTLRVIGDDMADYLDIGSHFSLWSGSDVGHGVVTRRLFH
;
A
#
# COMPACT_ATOMS: atom_id res chain seq x y z
N MET A 1 -10.47 3.65 17.11
CA MET A 1 -9.50 3.27 16.05
C MET A 1 -10.22 2.50 14.95
N LYS A 2 -10.21 3.00 13.74
CA LYS A 2 -10.86 2.34 12.60
C LYS A 2 -9.88 1.44 11.89
N ARG A 3 -10.38 0.33 11.38
CA ARG A 3 -9.63 -0.60 10.53
C ARG A 3 -10.29 -0.63 9.16
N CYS A 4 -9.49 -0.44 8.14
CA CYS A 4 -9.97 -0.50 6.75
C CYS A 4 -9.08 -1.43 5.94
N LYS A 5 -9.70 -2.06 4.96
CA LYS A 5 -9.03 -3.00 4.07
C LYS A 5 -9.17 -2.51 2.63
N TYR A 6 -8.05 -2.45 1.93
CA TYR A 6 -7.99 -1.99 0.55
C TYR A 6 -7.21 -2.96 -0.32
N GLN A 7 -7.56 -3.00 -1.59
CA GLN A 7 -6.71 -3.60 -2.60
C GLN A 7 -5.98 -2.48 -3.32
N ALA A 8 -4.69 -2.68 -3.56
CA ALA A 8 -3.86 -1.66 -4.19
C ALA A 8 -2.91 -2.27 -5.20
N LEU A 9 -2.53 -1.46 -6.15
CA LEU A 9 -1.50 -1.80 -7.13
C LEU A 9 -0.24 -1.03 -6.75
N VAL A 10 0.83 -1.76 -6.45
CA VAL A 10 2.08 -1.17 -5.94
C VAL A 10 3.21 -1.41 -6.93
N THR A 11 3.95 -0.35 -7.21
CA THR A 11 5.19 -0.43 -7.98
C THR A 11 6.36 -0.49 -7.00
N PRO A 12 7.06 -1.63 -6.88
CA PRO A 12 8.20 -1.73 -5.98
C PRO A 12 9.34 -0.83 -6.41
N ASN A 13 10.10 -0.34 -5.44
CA ASN A 13 11.36 0.32 -5.70
C ASN A 13 12.32 -0.69 -6.38
N ALA A 14 13.34 -0.19 -7.05
CA ALA A 14 14.27 -1.01 -7.86
C ALA A 14 15.19 -1.93 -7.05
N SER A 15 15.09 -1.97 -5.73
CA SER A 15 15.88 -2.86 -4.88
C SER A 15 15.28 -4.26 -4.79
N ASP A 16 16.14 -5.28 -4.68
CA ASP A 16 15.68 -6.66 -4.48
C ASP A 16 14.93 -6.82 -3.16
N GLU A 17 15.34 -6.09 -2.13
CA GLU A 17 14.69 -6.09 -0.82
C GLU A 17 13.23 -5.61 -0.91
N ALA A 18 12.97 -4.55 -1.67
CA ALA A 18 11.62 -4.04 -1.86
C ALA A 18 10.74 -5.06 -2.58
N ARG A 19 11.26 -5.69 -3.61
CA ARG A 19 10.55 -6.74 -4.38
C ARG A 19 10.25 -7.95 -3.51
N GLU A 20 11.19 -8.36 -2.68
CA GLU A 20 11.02 -9.48 -1.77
C GLU A 20 9.91 -9.22 -0.75
N LYS A 21 9.89 -8.04 -0.14
CA LYS A 21 8.87 -7.66 0.83
C LYS A 21 7.47 -7.59 0.23
N LEU A 22 7.35 -7.17 -1.02
CA LEU A 22 6.07 -7.06 -1.71
C LEU A 22 5.67 -8.36 -2.43
N GLY A 23 6.58 -9.29 -2.58
CA GLY A 23 6.34 -10.51 -3.34
C GLY A 23 5.79 -11.68 -2.54
N SER A 24 5.87 -11.67 -1.23
CA SER A 24 5.42 -12.81 -0.43
C SER A 24 5.11 -12.41 1.01
N GLY A 25 4.12 -13.08 1.60
CA GLY A 25 3.78 -12.97 3.00
C GLY A 25 3.13 -11.65 3.39
N SER A 26 3.11 -11.42 4.69
CA SER A 26 2.56 -10.21 5.30
C SER A 26 3.67 -9.43 5.96
N HIS A 27 3.72 -8.14 5.70
CA HIS A 27 4.74 -7.26 6.27
C HIS A 27 4.11 -5.99 6.84
N ARG A 28 4.60 -5.58 8.00
CA ARG A 28 4.22 -4.29 8.58
C ARG A 28 5.00 -3.19 7.88
N MET A 29 4.30 -2.18 7.44
CA MET A 29 4.89 -1.04 6.76
C MET A 29 4.25 0.25 7.22
N VAL A 30 4.91 1.35 6.95
CA VAL A 30 4.36 2.68 7.12
C VAL A 30 3.81 3.14 5.77
N LEU A 31 2.55 3.51 5.76
CA LEU A 31 1.87 4.02 4.57
C LEU A 31 1.74 5.53 4.71
N ARG A 32 2.26 6.25 3.73
CA ARG A 32 2.16 7.70 3.67
C ARG A 32 1.28 8.10 2.50
N VAL A 33 0.28 8.91 2.79
CA VAL A 33 -0.65 9.42 1.78
C VAL A 33 -0.79 10.92 1.93
N GLU A 34 -0.93 11.61 0.80
CA GLU A 34 -1.13 13.05 0.77
C GLU A 34 -2.57 13.35 0.33
N ASN A 35 -3.24 14.21 1.07
CA ASN A 35 -4.54 14.72 0.68
C ASN A 35 -4.35 15.78 -0.40
N SER A 36 -4.89 15.54 -1.59
CA SER A 36 -4.70 16.40 -2.74
C SER A 36 -5.31 17.80 -2.59
N GLU A 37 -6.34 17.94 -1.79
CA GLU A 37 -7.01 19.23 -1.57
C GLU A 37 -6.26 20.11 -0.57
N THR A 38 -5.81 19.52 0.54
CA THR A 38 -5.17 20.27 1.62
C THR A 38 -3.65 20.24 1.54
N ARG A 39 -3.08 19.36 0.72
CA ARG A 39 -1.65 19.06 0.61
C ARG A 39 -1.01 18.60 1.92
N ARG A 40 -1.83 18.13 2.85
CA ARG A 40 -1.36 17.55 4.09
C ARG A 40 -1.07 16.07 3.86
N SER A 41 0.04 15.60 4.39
CA SER A 41 0.36 14.18 4.39
C SER A 41 0.04 13.57 5.75
N GLN A 42 -0.38 12.31 5.72
CA GLN A 42 -0.66 11.54 6.91
C GLN A 42 0.03 10.19 6.80
N VAL A 43 0.46 9.67 7.94
CA VAL A 43 1.16 8.40 8.03
C VAL A 43 0.29 7.42 8.80
N PHE A 44 0.12 6.24 8.26
CA PHE A 44 -0.66 5.17 8.87
C PHE A 44 0.18 3.90 9.01
N ALA A 45 -0.08 3.14 10.07
CA ALA A 45 0.43 1.79 10.16
C ALA A 45 -0.37 0.89 9.23
N ALA A 46 0.31 0.08 8.45
CA ALA A 46 -0.34 -0.82 7.52
C ALA A 46 0.28 -2.21 7.57
N LEU A 47 -0.57 -3.23 7.43
CA LEU A 47 -0.14 -4.58 7.15
C LEU A 47 -0.35 -4.82 5.67
N VAL A 48 0.72 -5.12 4.97
CA VAL A 48 0.70 -5.33 3.52
C VAL A 48 0.81 -6.82 3.23
N ASP A 49 -0.25 -7.38 2.65
CA ASP A 49 -0.32 -8.79 2.29
C ASP A 49 -0.12 -8.92 0.78
N ALA A 50 0.89 -9.68 0.37
CA ALA A 50 1.09 -9.98 -1.04
C ALA A 50 -0.04 -10.89 -1.56
N ASP A 51 -0.44 -10.65 -2.81
CA ASP A 51 -1.33 -11.58 -3.50
C ASP A 51 -0.51 -12.80 -3.95
N GLU A 52 -0.73 -13.92 -3.30
CA GLU A 52 0.06 -15.14 -3.54
C GLU A 52 -0.18 -15.78 -4.91
N GLU A 53 -1.30 -15.47 -5.57
CA GLU A 53 -1.63 -16.08 -6.85
C GLU A 53 -0.75 -15.59 -8.00
N ALA A 54 -0.36 -14.32 -7.99
CA ALA A 54 0.53 -13.77 -9.02
C ALA A 54 1.15 -12.45 -8.55
N PRO A 55 2.11 -12.47 -7.61
CA PRO A 55 2.68 -11.23 -7.08
C PRO A 55 3.41 -10.42 -8.16
N PHE A 56 4.06 -11.09 -9.11
CA PHE A 56 4.73 -10.43 -10.22
C PHE A 56 4.28 -11.02 -11.54
N ARG A 57 3.75 -10.17 -12.41
CA ARG A 57 3.42 -10.58 -13.78
C ARG A 57 4.60 -10.30 -14.69
N PRO A 58 4.94 -11.23 -15.61
CA PRO A 58 6.00 -11.00 -16.60
C PRO A 58 5.74 -9.69 -17.37
N GLY A 59 6.75 -8.84 -17.44
CA GLY A 59 6.67 -7.58 -18.16
C GLY A 59 5.94 -6.44 -17.44
N LYS A 60 5.42 -6.68 -16.24
CA LYS A 60 4.76 -5.63 -15.43
C LYS A 60 5.47 -5.47 -14.10
N PRO A 61 5.89 -4.26 -13.73
CA PRO A 61 6.56 -4.01 -12.46
C PRO A 61 5.60 -4.01 -11.26
N GLU A 62 4.31 -3.75 -11.49
CA GLU A 62 3.34 -3.60 -10.40
C GLU A 62 2.94 -4.95 -9.80
N VAL A 63 2.69 -4.93 -8.50
CA VAL A 63 2.14 -6.06 -7.75
C VAL A 63 0.83 -5.69 -7.12
N VAL A 64 -0.10 -6.64 -7.03
CA VAL A 64 -1.37 -6.47 -6.33
C VAL A 64 -1.17 -6.86 -4.87
N VAL A 65 -1.55 -5.98 -3.97
CA VAL A 65 -1.45 -6.22 -2.53
C VAL A 65 -2.76 -5.88 -1.84
N THR A 66 -2.96 -6.48 -0.66
CA THR A 66 -4.04 -6.10 0.24
C THR A 66 -3.43 -5.27 1.36
N LEU A 67 -4.00 -4.09 1.59
CA LEU A 67 -3.59 -3.19 2.66
C LEU A 67 -4.60 -3.26 3.79
N ARG A 68 -4.15 -3.58 4.99
CA ARG A 68 -4.94 -3.45 6.21
C ARG A 68 -4.41 -2.25 6.98
N VAL A 69 -5.18 -1.19 7.01
CA VAL A 69 -4.74 0.09 7.56
C VAL A 69 -5.50 0.38 8.85
N ILE A 70 -4.77 0.80 9.86
CA ILE A 70 -5.33 1.17 11.16
C ILE A 70 -5.07 2.66 11.39
N GLY A 71 -6.12 3.38 11.74
CA GLY A 71 -5.99 4.80 12.04
C GLY A 71 -7.33 5.49 12.07
N ASP A 72 -7.30 6.73 12.52
CA ASP A 72 -8.45 7.62 12.45
C ASP A 72 -8.35 8.47 11.18
N ASP A 73 -9.46 8.98 10.70
CA ASP A 73 -9.51 9.88 9.54
C ASP A 73 -9.00 9.30 8.21
N MET A 74 -8.89 7.96 8.11
CA MET A 74 -8.42 7.33 6.88
C MET A 74 -9.26 7.69 5.66
N ALA A 75 -10.57 7.86 5.83
CA ALA A 75 -11.46 8.18 4.73
C ALA A 75 -11.16 9.53 4.09
N ASP A 76 -10.50 10.44 4.82
CA ASP A 76 -10.09 11.74 4.30
C ASP A 76 -8.85 11.65 3.41
N TYR A 77 -8.10 10.56 3.51
CA TYR A 77 -6.83 10.38 2.80
C TYR A 77 -6.84 9.23 1.81
N LEU A 78 -7.52 8.13 2.15
CA LEU A 78 -7.52 6.91 1.35
C LEU A 78 -8.87 6.64 0.72
N ASP A 79 -8.91 6.72 -0.60
CA ASP A 79 -10.05 6.34 -1.42
C ASP A 79 -9.53 5.70 -2.71
N ILE A 80 -10.43 5.17 -3.52
CA ILE A 80 -10.06 4.62 -4.83
C ILE A 80 -9.38 5.71 -5.65
N GLY A 81 -8.20 5.40 -6.18
CA GLY A 81 -7.39 6.35 -6.93
C GLY A 81 -6.38 7.14 -6.10
N SER A 82 -6.40 7.01 -4.78
CA SER A 82 -5.42 7.68 -3.92
C SER A 82 -4.04 7.06 -4.10
N HIS A 83 -3.03 7.93 -4.25
CA HIS A 83 -1.63 7.52 -4.33
C HIS A 83 -1.00 7.53 -2.95
N PHE A 84 -0.11 6.58 -2.72
CA PHE A 84 0.59 6.45 -1.44
C PHE A 84 2.00 5.94 -1.66
N SER A 85 2.82 6.08 -0.63
CA SER A 85 4.14 5.45 -0.59
C SER A 85 4.24 4.52 0.62
N LEU A 86 5.08 3.51 0.50
CA LEU A 86 5.31 2.50 1.53
C LEU A 86 6.75 2.53 2.02
N TRP A 87 6.90 2.42 3.34
CA TRP A 87 8.17 2.42 4.03
C TRP A 87 8.27 1.24 5.00
N SER A 88 9.40 0.58 4.98
CA SER A 88 9.75 -0.48 5.93
C SER A 88 11.25 -0.44 6.19
N GLY A 89 11.68 0.54 7.01
CA GLY A 89 13.11 0.83 7.23
C GLY A 89 13.77 1.61 6.10
N SER A 90 13.21 1.51 4.90
CA SER A 90 13.62 2.26 3.71
C SER A 90 12.42 2.36 2.78
N ASP A 91 12.55 3.12 1.71
CA ASP A 91 11.50 3.23 0.69
C ASP A 91 11.29 1.89 0.00
N VAL A 92 10.09 1.35 0.11
CA VAL A 92 9.71 0.07 -0.49
C VAL A 92 9.09 0.27 -1.88
N GLY A 93 8.33 1.33 -2.05
CA GLY A 93 7.66 1.60 -3.30
C GLY A 93 6.50 2.58 -3.14
N HIS A 94 5.75 2.72 -4.20
CA HIS A 94 4.56 3.58 -4.22
C HIS A 94 3.43 2.86 -4.94
N GLY A 95 2.20 3.29 -4.67
CA GLY A 95 1.07 2.62 -5.25
C GLY A 95 -0.16 3.48 -5.33
N VAL A 96 -1.22 2.86 -5.80
CA VAL A 96 -2.54 3.48 -5.94
C VAL A 96 -3.59 2.51 -5.42
N VAL A 97 -4.56 3.04 -4.67
CA VAL A 97 -5.70 2.25 -4.19
C VAL A 97 -6.62 1.97 -5.37
N THR A 98 -6.87 0.70 -5.63
CA THR A 98 -7.73 0.27 -6.74
C THR A 98 -9.11 -0.13 -6.28
N ARG A 99 -9.25 -0.55 -5.03
CA ARG A 99 -10.50 -1.10 -4.54
C ARG A 99 -10.58 -1.03 -3.03
N ARG A 100 -11.77 -0.75 -2.52
CA ARG A 100 -12.08 -0.86 -1.10
C ARG A 100 -12.68 -2.24 -0.84
N LEU A 101 -12.12 -2.95 0.14
CA LEU A 101 -12.57 -4.29 0.47
C LEU A 101 -13.40 -4.27 1.75
N PHE A 102 -14.39 -5.14 1.80
CA PHE A 102 -15.23 -5.33 2.97
C PHE A 102 -14.88 -6.65 3.64
N HIS A 103 -14.96 -6.66 4.95
CA HIS A 103 -14.73 -7.86 5.75
C HIS A 103 -15.95 -8.76 5.71
#